data_309f233c93212c24aba09abe4447398e
#
_entry.id   309f233c93212c24aba09abe4447398e
#
_cell.length_a   1.000
_cell.length_b   1.000
_cell.length_c   1.000
_cell.angle_alpha   90.00
_cell.angle_beta   90.00
_cell.angle_gamma   90.00
#
_symmetry.space_group_name_H-M   'P 1'
#
loop_
_entity.id
_entity.type
_entity.pdbx_description
1 polymer ?
#
loop_
_entity_poly.entity_id
_entity_poly.type
_entity_poly.pdbx_seq_one_letter_code
_entity_poly.pdbx_strand_id
1 'polypeptide(L)'
;MKLYVVPTPIGNLEDMTFRAVKVLNSVDLILAEDTRTSGFLLKHYGIKTQMQSHHKFNEHKTLQHVVEKIKSGQNVALISDAGTPAISDPGFMLVRACVEQEIEVECLPGATAFVPALVTSGLPNDRFCFEGFLPQKKGRQTKLKSLAAESRTMIFYESPFRIVKTLTQLAEVLGTERRASVSREISKLYEETVRGTLTELAEHFTLHPPKGEFVLIVAGYEE
;
A
#
# COMPACT_ATOMS: atom_id res chain seq x y z
N MET A 1 -23.58 -9.03 -10.66
CA MET A 1 -22.14 -9.25 -10.94
C MET A 1 -21.41 -8.07 -10.42
N LYS A 2 -20.19 -8.25 -9.91
CA LYS A 2 -19.45 -7.16 -9.27
C LYS A 2 -17.93 -7.32 -9.37
N LEU A 3 -17.24 -6.23 -9.09
CA LEU A 3 -15.82 -6.20 -8.86
C LEU A 3 -15.53 -6.39 -7.36
N TYR A 4 -14.73 -7.39 -7.03
CA TYR A 4 -14.16 -7.54 -5.69
C TYR A 4 -12.74 -6.99 -5.67
N VAL A 5 -12.44 -6.09 -4.73
CA VAL A 5 -11.07 -5.66 -4.41
C VAL A 5 -10.63 -6.47 -3.19
N VAL A 6 -9.65 -7.34 -3.38
CA VAL A 6 -9.30 -8.35 -2.38
C VAL A 6 -7.88 -8.12 -1.87
N PRO A 7 -7.72 -7.67 -0.63
CA PRO A 7 -6.40 -7.54 -0.01
C PRO A 7 -5.68 -8.89 0.10
N THR A 8 -4.37 -8.88 -0.13
CA THR A 8 -3.46 -10.02 -0.01
C THR A 8 -2.46 -9.80 1.11
N PRO A 9 -1.86 -10.87 1.66
CA PRO A 9 -0.86 -10.73 2.72
C PRO A 9 0.31 -9.83 2.36
N ILE A 10 0.84 -9.10 3.35
CA ILE A 10 2.01 -8.20 3.18
C ILE A 10 3.33 -8.85 3.58
N GLY A 11 3.31 -10.14 3.92
CA GLY A 11 4.52 -10.86 4.31
C GLY A 11 4.26 -12.16 5.06
N ASN A 12 3.12 -12.28 5.73
CA ASN A 12 2.70 -13.50 6.42
C ASN A 12 1.42 -14.04 5.77
N LEU A 13 1.47 -15.28 5.27
CA LEU A 13 0.31 -15.90 4.62
C LEU A 13 -0.89 -16.02 5.57
N GLU A 14 -0.68 -16.15 6.88
CA GLU A 14 -1.76 -16.25 7.87
C GLU A 14 -2.64 -14.97 7.96
N ASP A 15 -2.18 -13.84 7.40
CA ASP A 15 -2.95 -12.60 7.32
C ASP A 15 -4.03 -12.62 6.21
N MET A 16 -4.14 -13.71 5.45
CA MET A 16 -5.19 -13.89 4.47
C MET A 16 -6.52 -14.20 5.16
N THR A 17 -7.56 -13.41 4.88
CA THR A 17 -8.86 -13.65 5.50
C THR A 17 -9.58 -14.86 4.89
N PHE A 18 -10.34 -15.62 5.69
CA PHE A 18 -11.20 -16.70 5.19
C PHE A 18 -12.17 -16.22 4.10
N ARG A 19 -12.68 -14.97 4.22
CA ARG A 19 -13.58 -14.40 3.22
C ARG A 19 -12.86 -14.13 1.90
N ALA A 20 -11.61 -13.65 1.94
CA ALA A 20 -10.81 -13.46 0.74
C ALA A 20 -10.58 -14.77 -0.01
N VAL A 21 -10.19 -15.84 0.70
CA VAL A 21 -10.03 -17.19 0.09
C VAL A 21 -11.34 -17.67 -0.54
N LYS A 22 -12.48 -17.50 0.17
CA LYS A 22 -13.80 -17.88 -0.35
C LYS A 22 -14.16 -17.11 -1.63
N VAL A 23 -13.96 -15.79 -1.63
CA VAL A 23 -14.25 -14.93 -2.79
C VAL A 23 -13.37 -15.32 -3.97
N LEU A 24 -12.06 -15.46 -3.79
CA LEU A 24 -11.13 -15.82 -4.86
C LEU A 24 -11.43 -17.21 -5.48
N ASN A 25 -12.02 -18.14 -4.72
CA ASN A 25 -12.50 -19.41 -5.24
C ASN A 25 -13.84 -19.32 -5.99
N SER A 26 -14.63 -18.28 -5.77
CA SER A 26 -15.99 -18.16 -6.30
C SER A 26 -16.14 -17.23 -7.51
N VAL A 27 -15.12 -16.39 -7.80
CA VAL A 27 -15.14 -15.48 -8.93
C VAL A 27 -14.76 -16.19 -10.24
N ASP A 28 -15.16 -15.58 -11.37
CA ASP A 28 -14.88 -16.13 -12.70
C ASP A 28 -13.47 -15.76 -13.19
N LEU A 29 -12.92 -14.66 -12.69
CA LEU A 29 -11.62 -14.15 -13.10
C LEU A 29 -10.93 -13.42 -11.93
N ILE A 30 -9.62 -13.66 -11.77
CA ILE A 30 -8.74 -12.89 -10.89
C ILE A 30 -7.82 -12.02 -11.74
N LEU A 31 -7.79 -10.74 -11.46
CA LEU A 31 -6.84 -9.76 -11.99
C LEU A 31 -5.69 -9.62 -10.99
N ALA A 32 -4.47 -9.84 -11.45
CA ALA A 32 -3.28 -9.81 -10.61
C ALA A 32 -2.21 -8.87 -11.20
N GLU A 33 -1.49 -8.16 -10.35
CA GLU A 33 -0.41 -7.26 -10.76
C GLU A 33 0.74 -8.08 -11.38
N ASP A 34 1.31 -9.02 -10.64
CA ASP A 34 2.24 -10.03 -11.16
C ASP A 34 1.65 -11.43 -10.98
N THR A 35 1.32 -12.07 -12.11
CA THR A 35 0.73 -13.42 -12.11
C THR A 35 1.65 -14.50 -11.55
N ARG A 36 2.97 -14.27 -11.50
CA ARG A 36 3.94 -15.20 -10.91
C ARG A 36 3.87 -15.14 -9.39
N THR A 37 3.95 -13.95 -8.82
CA THR A 37 3.82 -13.72 -7.36
C THR A 37 2.46 -14.20 -6.86
N SER A 38 1.38 -13.73 -7.50
CA SER A 38 0.02 -14.14 -7.15
C SER A 38 -0.21 -15.64 -7.34
N GLY A 39 0.44 -16.27 -8.32
CA GLY A 39 0.36 -17.71 -8.56
C GLY A 39 0.84 -18.55 -7.36
N PHE A 40 1.88 -18.12 -6.65
CA PHE A 40 2.32 -18.76 -5.41
C PHE A 40 1.26 -18.66 -4.31
N LEU A 41 0.67 -17.48 -4.12
CA LEU A 41 -0.39 -17.25 -3.15
C LEU A 41 -1.61 -18.14 -3.44
N LEU A 42 -2.12 -18.10 -4.68
CA LEU A 42 -3.29 -18.88 -5.06
C LEU A 42 -3.05 -20.38 -4.91
N LYS A 43 -1.86 -20.86 -5.28
CA LYS A 43 -1.46 -22.28 -5.09
C LYS A 43 -1.46 -22.67 -3.61
N HIS A 44 -0.94 -21.80 -2.74
CA HIS A 44 -0.90 -22.08 -1.29
C HIS A 44 -2.29 -22.31 -0.71
N TYR A 45 -3.29 -21.52 -1.14
CA TYR A 45 -4.68 -21.64 -0.68
C TYR A 45 -5.55 -22.58 -1.53
N GLY A 46 -4.96 -23.29 -2.49
CA GLY A 46 -5.70 -24.22 -3.36
C GLY A 46 -6.68 -23.54 -4.31
N ILE A 47 -6.53 -22.25 -4.60
CA ILE A 47 -7.38 -21.46 -5.48
C ILE A 47 -7.01 -21.78 -6.94
N LYS A 48 -7.99 -22.22 -7.74
CA LYS A 48 -7.81 -22.64 -9.14
C LYS A 48 -8.43 -21.68 -10.15
N THR A 49 -9.00 -20.58 -9.69
CA THR A 49 -9.65 -19.56 -10.53
C THR A 49 -8.67 -19.00 -11.55
N GLN A 50 -9.16 -18.80 -12.78
CA GLN A 50 -8.37 -18.25 -13.87
C GLN A 50 -7.82 -16.88 -13.50
N MET A 51 -6.55 -16.62 -13.84
CA MET A 51 -5.86 -15.37 -13.53
C MET A 51 -5.44 -14.67 -14.81
N GLN A 52 -5.55 -13.34 -14.81
CA GLN A 52 -5.10 -12.44 -15.88
C GLN A 52 -4.26 -11.31 -15.29
N SER A 53 -3.20 -10.91 -15.99
CA SER A 53 -2.36 -9.79 -15.59
C SER A 53 -3.10 -8.45 -15.74
N HIS A 54 -3.05 -7.61 -14.68
CA HIS A 54 -3.58 -6.24 -14.64
C HIS A 54 -2.65 -5.36 -13.83
N HIS A 55 -1.74 -4.67 -14.50
CA HIS A 55 -0.70 -3.84 -13.89
C HIS A 55 -0.68 -2.44 -14.51
N LYS A 56 0.00 -1.50 -13.92
CA LYS A 56 0.01 -0.08 -14.32
C LYS A 56 0.39 0.18 -15.79
N PHE A 57 1.10 -0.74 -16.45
CA PHE A 57 1.46 -0.60 -17.86
C PHE A 57 0.41 -1.14 -18.84
N ASN A 58 -0.53 -1.97 -18.37
CA ASN A 58 -1.58 -2.53 -19.21
C ASN A 58 -3.00 -2.14 -18.76
N GLU A 59 -3.19 -1.58 -17.56
CA GLU A 59 -4.53 -1.28 -17.01
C GLU A 59 -5.38 -0.44 -17.97
N HIS A 60 -4.81 0.58 -18.61
CA HIS A 60 -5.52 1.38 -19.63
C HIS A 60 -6.06 0.56 -20.82
N LYS A 61 -5.29 -0.45 -21.25
CA LYS A 61 -5.66 -1.30 -22.40
C LYS A 61 -6.68 -2.36 -22.01
N THR A 62 -6.61 -2.88 -20.80
CA THR A 62 -7.46 -3.96 -20.31
C THR A 62 -8.75 -3.47 -19.67
N LEU A 63 -8.80 -2.20 -19.24
CA LEU A 63 -9.89 -1.61 -18.49
C LEU A 63 -11.26 -1.87 -19.12
N GLN A 64 -11.46 -1.43 -20.36
CA GLN A 64 -12.74 -1.56 -21.05
C GLN A 64 -13.17 -3.02 -21.19
N HIS A 65 -12.24 -3.90 -21.55
CA HIS A 65 -12.50 -5.32 -21.68
C HIS A 65 -12.91 -5.97 -20.35
N VAL A 66 -12.29 -5.58 -19.23
CA VAL A 66 -12.66 -6.08 -17.90
C VAL A 66 -14.07 -5.61 -17.51
N VAL A 67 -14.35 -4.33 -17.74
CA VAL A 67 -15.69 -3.77 -17.49
C VAL A 67 -16.77 -4.51 -18.30
N GLU A 68 -16.52 -4.79 -19.58
CA GLU A 68 -17.43 -5.55 -20.43
C GLU A 68 -17.65 -6.99 -19.92
N LYS A 69 -16.60 -7.66 -19.45
CA LYS A 69 -16.71 -8.97 -18.81
C LYS A 69 -17.64 -8.94 -17.60
N ILE A 70 -17.51 -7.95 -16.72
CA ILE A 70 -18.37 -7.82 -15.56
C ILE A 70 -19.82 -7.56 -15.99
N LYS A 71 -20.05 -6.67 -16.98
CA LYS A 71 -21.39 -6.40 -17.53
C LYS A 71 -22.02 -7.63 -18.20
N SER A 72 -21.21 -8.50 -18.81
CA SER A 72 -21.70 -9.73 -19.42
C SER A 72 -21.99 -10.87 -18.44
N GLY A 73 -21.80 -10.61 -17.14
CA GLY A 73 -22.22 -11.57 -16.13
C GLY A 73 -21.14 -12.17 -15.25
N GLN A 74 -19.88 -11.76 -15.42
CA GLN A 74 -18.77 -12.29 -14.63
C GLN A 74 -18.58 -11.54 -13.32
N ASN A 75 -18.25 -12.27 -12.26
CA ASN A 75 -17.67 -11.71 -11.04
C ASN A 75 -16.14 -11.70 -11.20
N VAL A 76 -15.53 -10.56 -10.94
CA VAL A 76 -14.08 -10.36 -11.10
C VAL A 76 -13.47 -9.95 -9.78
N ALA A 77 -12.34 -10.54 -9.41
CA ALA A 77 -11.54 -10.10 -8.26
C ALA A 77 -10.28 -9.38 -8.74
N LEU A 78 -9.92 -8.29 -8.08
CA LEU A 78 -8.65 -7.58 -8.24
C LEU A 78 -7.79 -7.85 -7.00
N ILE A 79 -6.56 -8.31 -7.21
CA ILE A 79 -5.52 -8.46 -6.18
C ILE A 79 -4.25 -7.71 -6.60
N SER A 80 -3.45 -7.29 -5.63
CA SER A 80 -2.08 -6.78 -5.81
C SER A 80 -1.06 -7.80 -5.30
N ASP A 81 0.22 -7.51 -5.49
CA ASP A 81 1.30 -8.40 -5.02
C ASP A 81 1.34 -8.47 -3.50
N ALA A 82 0.98 -7.38 -2.80
CA ALA A 82 0.89 -7.33 -1.35
C ALA A 82 -0.07 -6.22 -0.90
N GLY A 83 -0.90 -6.49 0.11
CA GLY A 83 -1.79 -5.50 0.71
C GLY A 83 -3.08 -5.26 -0.07
N THR A 84 -3.64 -4.06 0.10
CA THR A 84 -4.93 -3.66 -0.49
C THR A 84 -4.72 -3.05 -1.87
N PRO A 85 -5.30 -3.63 -2.94
CA PRO A 85 -5.21 -3.07 -4.29
C PRO A 85 -5.68 -1.61 -4.35
N ALA A 86 -5.16 -0.83 -5.29
CA ALA A 86 -5.40 0.60 -5.47
C ALA A 86 -4.80 1.53 -4.38
N ILE A 87 -4.19 1.00 -3.33
CA ILE A 87 -3.45 1.77 -2.33
C ILE A 87 -1.96 1.74 -2.68
N SER A 88 -1.48 2.72 -3.43
CA SER A 88 -0.14 2.80 -4.06
C SER A 88 0.13 1.75 -5.16
N ASP A 89 -0.86 0.93 -5.48
CA ASP A 89 -0.86 -0.14 -6.45
C ASP A 89 -1.86 0.13 -7.59
N PRO A 90 -1.82 -0.62 -8.71
CA PRO A 90 -2.82 -0.56 -9.75
C PRO A 90 -4.23 -0.89 -9.25
N GLY A 91 -5.25 -0.34 -9.90
CA GLY A 91 -6.65 -0.67 -9.62
C GLY A 91 -7.58 0.52 -9.48
N PHE A 92 -7.08 1.71 -9.12
CA PHE A 92 -7.92 2.91 -9.00
C PHE A 92 -8.76 3.17 -10.25
N MET A 93 -8.15 3.06 -11.44
CA MET A 93 -8.86 3.31 -12.70
C MET A 93 -9.96 2.29 -12.96
N LEU A 94 -9.73 1.02 -12.61
CA LEU A 94 -10.75 -0.01 -12.75
C LEU A 94 -11.93 0.20 -11.78
N VAL A 95 -11.63 0.47 -10.52
CA VAL A 95 -12.66 0.80 -9.51
C VAL A 95 -13.48 2.00 -9.96
N ARG A 96 -12.82 3.08 -10.38
CA ARG A 96 -13.48 4.29 -10.89
C ARG A 96 -14.39 3.98 -12.09
N ALA A 97 -13.89 3.25 -13.08
CA ALA A 97 -14.68 2.90 -14.26
C ALA A 97 -15.88 2.02 -13.91
N CYS A 98 -15.75 1.10 -12.95
CA CYS A 98 -16.87 0.31 -12.45
C CYS A 98 -17.95 1.21 -11.78
N VAL A 99 -17.54 2.12 -10.90
CA VAL A 99 -18.44 3.05 -10.22
C VAL A 99 -19.15 3.98 -11.22
N GLU A 100 -18.42 4.54 -12.20
CA GLU A 100 -18.99 5.39 -13.26
C GLU A 100 -20.01 4.65 -14.15
N GLN A 101 -19.95 3.33 -14.20
CA GLN A 101 -20.84 2.47 -14.98
C GLN A 101 -21.83 1.68 -14.11
N GLU A 102 -22.05 2.11 -12.88
CA GLU A 102 -23.02 1.54 -11.91
C GLU A 102 -22.77 0.03 -11.62
N ILE A 103 -21.54 -0.43 -11.80
CA ILE A 103 -21.11 -1.78 -11.41
C ILE A 103 -20.81 -1.78 -9.91
N GLU A 104 -21.39 -2.72 -9.19
CA GLU A 104 -21.13 -2.90 -7.76
C GLU A 104 -19.64 -3.21 -7.52
N VAL A 105 -19.02 -2.47 -6.60
CA VAL A 105 -17.64 -2.70 -6.16
C VAL A 105 -17.65 -3.04 -4.67
N GLU A 106 -17.07 -4.17 -4.32
CA GLU A 106 -16.91 -4.61 -2.93
C GLU A 106 -15.43 -4.73 -2.59
N CYS A 107 -14.92 -3.84 -1.70
CA CYS A 107 -13.59 -3.96 -1.14
C CYS A 107 -13.65 -4.76 0.16
N LEU A 108 -12.93 -5.88 0.23
CA LEU A 108 -12.87 -6.68 1.45
C LEU A 108 -11.94 -6.01 2.48
N PRO A 109 -12.27 -6.02 3.78
CA PRO A 109 -11.30 -5.74 4.83
C PRO A 109 -10.14 -6.75 4.79
N GLY A 110 -8.92 -6.27 4.97
CA GLY A 110 -7.74 -7.14 4.94
C GLY A 110 -6.43 -6.41 5.16
N ALA A 111 -5.33 -7.07 4.85
CA ALA A 111 -4.00 -6.59 5.11
C ALA A 111 -3.69 -5.27 4.38
N THR A 112 -3.05 -4.36 5.10
CA THR A 112 -2.45 -3.14 4.57
C THR A 112 -1.32 -2.68 5.50
N ALA A 113 -0.17 -2.29 4.96
CA ALA A 113 1.01 -2.04 5.77
C ALA A 113 0.93 -0.77 6.64
N PHE A 114 0.26 0.27 6.16
CA PHE A 114 0.26 1.56 6.86
C PHE A 114 -0.56 1.54 8.15
N VAL A 115 -1.62 0.72 8.26
CA VAL A 115 -2.46 0.66 9.47
C VAL A 115 -1.69 0.11 10.68
N PRO A 116 -1.06 -1.07 10.63
CA PRO A 116 -0.26 -1.54 11.75
C PRO A 116 0.91 -0.61 12.07
N ALA A 117 1.58 -0.02 11.05
CA ALA A 117 2.63 0.97 11.28
C ALA A 117 2.12 2.20 12.03
N LEU A 118 0.96 2.75 11.66
CA LEU A 118 0.34 3.89 12.33
C LEU A 118 -0.01 3.55 13.79
N VAL A 119 -0.64 2.41 14.01
CA VAL A 119 -1.04 1.97 15.37
C VAL A 119 0.18 1.76 16.26
N THR A 120 1.25 1.14 15.73
CA THR A 120 2.47 0.87 16.50
C THR A 120 3.41 2.08 16.62
N SER A 121 3.17 3.17 15.87
CA SER A 121 4.01 4.38 15.94
C SER A 121 3.98 5.07 17.30
N GLY A 122 2.83 5.01 17.99
CA GLY A 122 2.59 5.76 19.21
C GLY A 122 2.35 7.26 18.99
N LEU A 123 2.17 7.68 17.72
CA LEU A 123 1.81 9.05 17.35
C LEU A 123 0.29 9.22 17.30
N PRO A 124 -0.25 10.45 17.39
CA PRO A 124 -1.68 10.71 17.25
C PRO A 124 -2.24 10.07 15.98
N ASN A 125 -3.31 9.31 16.08
CA ASN A 125 -3.88 8.54 14.99
C ASN A 125 -5.37 8.79 14.73
N ASP A 126 -5.96 9.72 15.45
CA ASP A 126 -7.34 10.20 15.26
C ASP A 126 -7.52 10.95 13.93
N ARG A 127 -6.47 11.63 13.47
CA ARG A 127 -6.43 12.34 12.19
C ARG A 127 -5.07 12.12 11.52
N PHE A 128 -5.08 11.59 10.31
CA PHE A 128 -3.86 11.35 9.54
C PHE A 128 -4.07 11.61 8.05
N CYS A 129 -2.98 11.77 7.31
CA CYS A 129 -2.98 11.79 5.87
C CYS A 129 -2.01 10.73 5.31
N PHE A 130 -2.49 10.00 4.30
CA PHE A 130 -1.68 9.04 3.57
C PHE A 130 -1.05 9.71 2.35
N GLU A 131 0.25 9.87 2.37
CA GLU A 131 1.05 10.53 1.34
C GLU A 131 1.67 9.55 0.33
N GLY A 132 1.71 8.26 0.68
CA GLY A 132 2.30 7.22 -0.15
C GLY A 132 3.78 7.46 -0.44
N PHE A 133 4.22 7.16 -1.65
CA PHE A 133 5.61 7.41 -2.06
C PHE A 133 5.83 8.86 -2.48
N LEU A 134 6.79 9.52 -1.87
CA LEU A 134 7.20 10.85 -2.30
C LEU A 134 7.78 10.84 -3.74
N PRO A 135 7.57 11.90 -4.53
CA PRO A 135 8.16 12.01 -5.86
C PRO A 135 9.68 11.79 -5.82
N GLN A 136 10.21 11.03 -6.78
CA GLN A 136 11.64 10.69 -6.78
C GLN A 136 12.53 11.87 -7.20
N LYS A 137 12.08 12.69 -8.16
CA LYS A 137 12.84 13.82 -8.75
C LYS A 137 11.96 15.07 -8.86
N LYS A 138 11.30 15.27 -10.01
CA LYS A 138 10.46 16.45 -10.29
C LYS A 138 9.30 16.55 -9.28
N GLY A 139 9.12 17.72 -8.69
CA GLY A 139 8.05 18.00 -7.72
C GLY A 139 8.36 17.58 -6.26
N ARG A 140 9.49 16.88 -6.00
CA ARG A 140 9.81 16.41 -4.64
C ARG A 140 9.97 17.55 -3.65
N GLN A 141 10.75 18.58 -3.98
CA GLN A 141 10.97 19.73 -3.08
C GLN A 141 9.68 20.52 -2.83
N THR A 142 8.86 20.69 -3.87
CA THR A 142 7.55 21.35 -3.74
C THR A 142 6.64 20.54 -2.81
N LYS A 143 6.60 19.22 -2.97
CA LYS A 143 5.81 18.34 -2.09
C LYS A 143 6.31 18.39 -0.65
N LEU A 144 7.62 18.30 -0.41
CA LEU A 144 8.19 18.40 0.94
C LEU A 144 7.81 19.74 1.63
N LYS A 145 7.96 20.86 0.93
CA LYS A 145 7.58 22.17 1.45
C LYS A 145 6.08 22.27 1.77
N SER A 146 5.22 21.65 0.98
CA SER A 146 3.77 21.65 1.23
C SER A 146 3.36 20.89 2.50
N LEU A 147 4.24 20.05 3.03
CA LEU A 147 3.98 19.29 4.26
C LEU A 147 4.38 20.04 5.54
N ALA A 148 5.07 21.18 5.43
CA ALA A 148 5.62 21.90 6.58
C ALA A 148 4.55 22.31 7.61
N ALA A 149 3.36 22.68 7.15
CA ALA A 149 2.23 23.11 7.99
C ALA A 149 1.17 22.01 8.18
N GLU A 150 1.44 20.75 7.78
CA GLU A 150 0.49 19.66 7.99
C GLU A 150 0.38 19.31 9.47
N SER A 151 -0.80 19.50 10.04
CA SER A 151 -1.08 19.26 11.47
C SER A 151 -1.48 17.82 11.78
N ARG A 152 -1.81 17.03 10.78
CA ARG A 152 -2.17 15.61 10.95
C ARG A 152 -0.92 14.74 10.90
N THR A 153 -0.99 13.57 11.51
CA THR A 153 0.03 12.53 11.33
C THR A 153 0.13 12.14 9.85
N MET A 154 1.33 12.15 9.31
CA MET A 154 1.63 11.86 7.90
C MET A 154 2.16 10.43 7.75
N ILE A 155 1.72 9.73 6.72
CA ILE A 155 2.09 8.35 6.44
C ILE A 155 2.73 8.26 5.06
N PHE A 156 3.94 7.71 5.01
CA PHE A 156 4.69 7.52 3.77
C PHE A 156 5.08 6.06 3.58
N TYR A 157 5.09 5.61 2.34
CA TYR A 157 5.82 4.43 1.91
C TYR A 157 7.20 4.84 1.40
N GLU A 158 8.22 4.06 1.73
CA GLU A 158 9.55 4.36 1.23
C GLU A 158 10.37 3.09 0.97
N SER A 159 11.34 3.21 0.08
CA SER A 159 12.26 2.13 -0.25
C SER A 159 13.51 2.17 0.62
N PRO A 160 14.21 1.03 0.81
CA PRO A 160 15.45 0.98 1.57
C PRO A 160 16.55 1.89 1.00
N PHE A 161 16.53 2.13 -0.32
CA PHE A 161 17.51 2.97 -1.00
C PHE A 161 17.31 4.47 -0.77
N ARG A 162 16.18 4.88 -0.20
CA ARG A 162 15.81 6.30 -0.08
C ARG A 162 15.43 6.71 1.33
N ILE A 163 15.22 5.77 2.26
CA ILE A 163 14.71 6.08 3.59
C ILE A 163 15.59 7.11 4.32
N VAL A 164 16.92 6.94 4.33
CA VAL A 164 17.86 7.89 4.96
C VAL A 164 17.72 9.28 4.34
N LYS A 165 17.78 9.37 3.01
CA LYS A 165 17.61 10.64 2.30
C LYS A 165 16.25 11.28 2.58
N THR A 166 15.20 10.49 2.66
CA THR A 166 13.84 10.98 2.93
C THR A 166 13.74 11.54 4.34
N LEU A 167 14.28 10.83 5.35
CA LEU A 167 14.32 11.28 6.74
C LEU A 167 15.10 12.61 6.87
N THR A 168 16.30 12.69 6.27
CA THR A 168 17.12 13.93 6.26
C THR A 168 16.35 15.11 5.64
N GLN A 169 15.73 14.90 4.48
CA GLN A 169 14.99 15.98 3.81
C GLN A 169 13.72 16.40 4.55
N LEU A 170 13.05 15.47 5.23
CA LEU A 170 11.92 15.78 6.09
C LEU A 170 12.40 16.56 7.33
N ALA A 171 13.53 16.19 7.94
CA ALA A 171 14.12 16.93 9.05
C ALA A 171 14.46 18.38 8.68
N GLU A 172 15.01 18.61 7.47
CA GLU A 172 15.30 19.96 6.96
C GLU A 172 14.06 20.84 6.82
N VAL A 173 12.91 20.25 6.49
CA VAL A 173 11.67 21.00 6.18
C VAL A 173 10.70 21.05 7.36
N LEU A 174 10.59 19.96 8.13
CA LEU A 174 9.62 19.81 9.22
C LEU A 174 10.23 20.09 10.61
N GLY A 175 11.56 20.20 10.68
CA GLY A 175 12.32 20.34 11.92
C GLY A 175 12.99 19.05 12.36
N THR A 176 14.20 19.17 12.89
CA THR A 176 15.07 18.06 13.32
C THR A 176 14.44 17.21 14.41
N GLU A 177 13.74 17.84 15.35
CA GLU A 177 13.11 17.24 16.52
C GLU A 177 11.71 16.67 16.25
N ARG A 178 11.23 16.73 15.00
CA ARG A 178 9.92 16.21 14.63
C ARG A 178 9.87 14.70 14.92
N ARG A 179 8.90 14.30 15.75
CA ARG A 179 8.70 12.90 16.13
C ARG A 179 8.29 12.05 14.93
N ALA A 180 8.88 10.88 14.82
CA ALA A 180 8.58 9.95 13.75
C ALA A 180 8.76 8.49 14.19
N SER A 181 8.26 7.56 13.39
CA SER A 181 8.42 6.13 13.55
C SER A 181 8.65 5.50 12.18
N VAL A 182 9.58 4.57 12.10
CA VAL A 182 9.86 3.79 10.90
C VAL A 182 9.62 2.34 11.20
N SER A 183 8.62 1.74 10.54
CA SER A 183 8.38 0.29 10.57
C SER A 183 8.88 -0.33 9.28
N ARG A 184 9.62 -1.43 9.38
CA ARG A 184 10.11 -2.18 8.23
C ARG A 184 9.71 -3.64 8.30
N GLU A 185 9.55 -4.28 7.14
CA GLU A 185 9.28 -5.72 7.01
C GLU A 185 8.10 -6.18 7.88
N ILE A 186 7.04 -5.37 7.97
CA ILE A 186 5.82 -5.66 8.76
C ILE A 186 5.25 -7.01 8.38
N SER A 187 4.87 -7.83 9.37
CA SER A 187 4.39 -9.21 9.24
C SER A 187 5.45 -10.22 8.77
N LYS A 188 6.72 -9.82 8.59
CA LYS A 188 7.81 -10.70 8.15
C LYS A 188 8.76 -11.04 9.30
N LEU A 189 9.68 -11.98 9.05
CA LEU A 189 10.66 -12.47 10.05
C LEU A 189 11.53 -11.34 10.66
N TYR A 190 11.82 -10.30 9.87
CA TYR A 190 12.69 -9.19 10.29
C TYR A 190 11.90 -7.91 10.53
N GLU A 191 10.65 -8.05 11.00
CA GLU A 191 9.84 -6.90 11.40
C GLU A 191 10.54 -6.10 12.50
N GLU A 192 10.60 -4.79 12.31
CA GLU A 192 11.19 -3.87 13.27
C GLU A 192 10.48 -2.51 13.19
N THR A 193 10.28 -1.89 14.34
CA THR A 193 9.77 -0.53 14.44
C THR A 193 10.70 0.31 15.32
N VAL A 194 11.34 1.31 14.70
CA VAL A 194 12.22 2.29 15.37
C VAL A 194 11.50 3.61 15.51
N ARG A 195 11.55 4.20 16.70
CA ARG A 195 10.88 5.47 17.04
C ARG A 195 11.90 6.48 17.50
N GLY A 196 11.69 7.77 17.21
CA GLY A 196 12.57 8.85 17.61
C GLY A 196 12.21 10.15 16.90
N THR A 197 13.17 11.05 16.82
CA THR A 197 13.11 12.24 15.96
C THR A 197 13.54 11.88 14.53
N LEU A 198 13.21 12.73 13.56
CA LEU A 198 13.64 12.52 12.17
C LEU A 198 15.17 12.43 12.07
N THR A 199 15.91 13.19 12.89
CA THR A 199 17.38 13.16 12.91
C THR A 199 17.91 11.84 13.49
N GLU A 200 17.41 11.41 14.65
CA GLU A 200 17.81 10.14 15.27
C GLU A 200 17.56 8.94 14.34
N LEU A 201 16.42 8.95 13.65
CA LEU A 201 16.08 7.88 12.69
C LEU A 201 16.98 7.92 11.45
N ALA A 202 17.35 9.12 10.95
CA ALA A 202 18.29 9.25 9.83
C ALA A 202 19.69 8.73 10.22
N GLU A 203 20.17 9.02 11.42
CA GLU A 203 21.43 8.52 11.97
C GLU A 203 21.37 6.99 12.15
N HIS A 204 20.31 6.47 12.77
CA HIS A 204 20.11 5.04 12.99
C HIS A 204 20.23 4.25 11.67
N PHE A 205 19.49 4.64 10.62
CA PHE A 205 19.51 3.93 9.33
C PHE A 205 20.73 4.22 8.48
N THR A 206 21.54 5.24 8.82
CA THR A 206 22.86 5.45 8.25
C THR A 206 23.86 4.46 8.82
N LEU A 207 23.82 4.19 10.13
CA LEU A 207 24.67 3.24 10.82
C LEU A 207 24.25 1.78 10.56
N HIS A 208 22.95 1.54 10.38
CA HIS A 208 22.38 0.21 10.14
C HIS A 208 21.71 0.19 8.74
N PRO A 209 22.47 -0.18 7.67
CA PRO A 209 21.97 -0.11 6.30
C PRO A 209 20.61 -0.79 6.12
N PRO A 210 19.59 -0.08 5.69
CA PRO A 210 18.22 -0.57 5.65
C PRO A 210 18.01 -1.61 4.56
N LYS A 211 17.17 -2.63 4.86
CA LYS A 211 16.71 -3.64 3.89
C LYS A 211 15.21 -3.81 4.04
N GLY A 212 14.55 -4.20 2.96
CA GLY A 212 13.12 -4.48 2.95
C GLY A 212 12.24 -3.29 2.59
N GLU A 213 10.99 -3.35 2.98
CA GLU A 213 9.96 -2.36 2.69
C GLU A 213 9.65 -1.54 3.95
N PHE A 214 9.42 -0.25 3.76
CA PHE A 214 9.33 0.71 4.85
C PHE A 214 8.01 1.47 4.85
N VAL A 215 7.45 1.63 6.07
CA VAL A 215 6.40 2.61 6.35
C VAL A 215 6.98 3.63 7.33
N LEU A 216 6.98 4.90 6.94
CA LEU A 216 7.39 6.02 7.76
C LEU A 216 6.14 6.77 8.22
N ILE A 217 6.02 6.96 9.53
CA ILE A 217 4.98 7.77 10.18
C ILE A 217 5.66 9.00 10.77
N VAL A 218 5.15 10.19 10.48
CA VAL A 218 5.70 11.47 10.97
C VAL A 218 4.59 12.26 11.67
N ALA A 219 4.87 12.77 12.85
CA ALA A 219 3.93 13.61 13.59
C ALA A 219 3.58 14.88 12.80
N GLY A 220 2.33 15.34 12.96
CA GLY A 220 1.87 16.61 12.44
C GLY A 220 2.62 17.80 13.06
N TYR A 221 2.39 18.97 12.48
CA TYR A 221 2.87 20.23 13.06
C TYR A 221 2.07 20.54 14.34
N GLU A 222 2.76 20.82 15.42
CA GLU A 222 2.19 21.34 16.67
C GLU A 222 2.67 22.81 16.80
N GLU A 223 1.74 23.73 17.11
CA GLU A 223 2.04 25.15 17.33
C GLU A 223 2.84 25.37 18.63
#